data_82d044e7553745eabc3c37bd90ad13bb
#
_entry.id   82d044e7553745eabc3c37bd90ad13bb
#
_cell.length_a   1.000
_cell.length_b   1.000
_cell.length_c   1.000
_cell.angle_alpha   90.00
_cell.angle_beta   90.00
_cell.angle_gamma   90.00
#
_symmetry.space_group_name_H-M   'P 1'
#
loop_
_entity.id
_entity.type
_entity.pdbx_description
1 polymer ?
#
loop_
_entity_poly.entity_id
_entity_poly.type
_entity_poly.pdbx_seq_one_letter_code
_entity_poly.pdbx_strand_id
1 'polypeptide(L)'
;MDLLKKHCVPCEGGTPPFSDEQEDAYSKDTPSWLLDREHVHKLHKRFSFKNFKEAMIFVNAVADLAEEEGHHPDICISYSEVDFILFTHAIGGLSVNDFIMAAKIDRIMKERNKYQQTMIV
;
A
#
# COMPACT_ATOMS: atom_id res chain seq x y z
N MET A 1 -2.94 5.59 16.37
CA MET A 1 -1.70 5.27 15.64
C MET A 1 -1.69 6.05 14.32
N ASP A 2 -0.69 6.87 14.11
CA ASP A 2 -0.66 7.73 12.92
C ASP A 2 0.35 7.19 11.90
N LEU A 3 -0.11 6.30 11.03
CA LEU A 3 0.73 5.66 10.03
C LEU A 3 1.30 6.65 9.00
N LEU A 4 0.60 7.74 8.73
CA LEU A 4 1.05 8.74 7.75
C LEU A 4 2.29 9.49 8.21
N LYS A 5 2.53 9.58 9.51
CA LYS A 5 3.69 10.25 10.08
C LYS A 5 4.89 9.32 10.27
N LYS A 6 4.70 8.02 10.07
CA LYS A 6 5.76 7.03 10.21
C LYS A 6 6.49 6.82 8.91
N HIS A 7 7.73 6.36 9.02
CA HIS A 7 8.53 5.95 7.87
C HIS A 7 8.87 4.47 7.99
N CYS A 8 9.00 3.82 6.84
CA CYS A 8 9.41 2.43 6.80
C CYS A 8 10.86 2.31 7.26
N VAL A 9 11.16 1.23 7.98
CA VAL A 9 12.51 0.90 8.42
C VAL A 9 12.92 -0.43 7.83
N PRO A 10 14.22 -0.66 7.56
CA PRO A 10 14.67 -1.94 7.05
C PRO A 10 14.27 -3.08 7.99
N CYS A 11 13.73 -4.16 7.43
CA CYS A 11 13.45 -5.38 8.17
C CYS A 11 14.56 -6.39 7.89
N GLU A 12 15.18 -6.89 8.96
CA GLU A 12 16.22 -7.90 8.83
C GLU A 12 15.59 -9.29 8.81
N GLY A 13 16.21 -10.19 8.05
CA GLY A 13 15.83 -11.60 8.06
C GLY A 13 15.95 -12.15 9.47
N GLY A 14 14.96 -12.95 9.90
CA GLY A 14 14.91 -13.46 11.27
C GLY A 14 14.02 -12.66 12.20
N THR A 15 13.66 -11.42 11.85
CA THR A 15 12.63 -10.67 12.56
C THR A 15 11.29 -11.39 12.37
N PRO A 16 10.54 -11.68 13.45
CA PRO A 16 9.26 -12.35 13.28
C PRO A 16 8.24 -11.44 12.59
N PRO A 17 7.41 -11.99 11.69
CA PRO A 17 6.31 -11.23 11.12
C PRO A 17 5.27 -10.90 12.20
N PHE A 18 4.37 -9.96 11.91
CA PHE A 18 3.27 -9.66 12.80
C PHE A 18 2.44 -10.92 13.10
N SER A 19 1.97 -11.02 14.35
CA SER A 19 0.94 -11.99 14.73
C SER A 19 -0.42 -11.58 14.14
N ASP A 20 -1.38 -12.50 14.13
CA ASP A 20 -2.74 -12.20 13.69
C ASP A 20 -3.35 -11.03 14.46
N GLU A 21 -3.09 -10.96 15.77
CA GLU A 21 -3.59 -9.89 16.63
C GLU A 21 -3.00 -8.52 16.26
N GLN A 22 -1.70 -8.49 15.96
CA GLN A 22 -1.04 -7.26 15.50
C GLN A 22 -1.59 -6.82 14.14
N GLU A 23 -1.78 -7.77 13.22
CA GLU A 23 -2.38 -7.50 11.91
C GLU A 23 -3.77 -6.91 12.06
N ASP A 24 -4.60 -7.51 12.91
CA ASP A 24 -5.97 -7.02 13.16
C ASP A 24 -5.97 -5.61 13.72
N ALA A 25 -5.06 -5.31 14.63
CA ALA A 25 -4.95 -3.98 15.22
C ALA A 25 -4.60 -2.91 14.18
N TYR A 26 -3.58 -3.19 13.34
CA TYR A 26 -3.15 -2.25 12.31
C TYR A 26 -4.15 -2.14 11.15
N SER A 27 -4.87 -3.22 10.83
CA SER A 27 -5.89 -3.21 9.77
C SER A 27 -7.03 -2.25 10.05
N LYS A 28 -7.28 -1.89 11.29
CA LYS A 28 -8.29 -0.87 11.64
C LYS A 28 -7.96 0.49 11.04
N ASP A 29 -6.68 0.78 10.85
CA ASP A 29 -6.21 2.03 10.26
C ASP A 29 -6.10 1.96 8.73
N THR A 30 -6.25 0.79 8.14
CA THR A 30 -6.23 0.57 6.70
C THR A 30 -7.42 -0.30 6.27
N PRO A 31 -8.66 0.14 6.56
CA PRO A 31 -9.84 -0.73 6.42
C PRO A 31 -10.19 -1.10 4.99
N SER A 32 -9.73 -0.34 3.99
CA SER A 32 -10.01 -0.62 2.58
C SER A 32 -9.06 -1.65 1.98
N TRP A 33 -8.05 -2.09 2.72
CA TRP A 33 -7.11 -3.11 2.27
C TRP A 33 -7.56 -4.48 2.75
N LEU A 34 -7.59 -5.46 1.82
CA LEU A 34 -7.87 -6.84 2.16
C LEU A 34 -6.67 -7.45 2.87
N LEU A 35 -6.89 -7.99 4.05
CA LEU A 35 -5.88 -8.75 4.79
C LEU A 35 -6.00 -10.21 4.34
N ASP A 36 -5.08 -10.63 3.47
CA ASP A 36 -5.05 -11.96 2.90
C ASP A 36 -4.09 -12.84 3.70
N ARG A 37 -4.63 -13.87 4.34
CA ARG A 37 -3.86 -14.81 5.16
C ARG A 37 -3.62 -16.16 4.48
N GLU A 38 -3.95 -16.29 3.19
CA GLU A 38 -3.60 -17.49 2.44
C GLU A 38 -2.10 -17.46 2.14
N HIS A 39 -1.40 -18.51 2.53
CA HIS A 39 0.05 -18.62 2.39
C HIS A 39 0.75 -17.48 3.13
N VAL A 40 1.60 -16.71 2.46
CA VAL A 40 2.22 -15.52 3.06
C VAL A 40 1.16 -14.47 3.31
N HIS A 41 1.09 -13.98 4.54
CA HIS A 41 0.15 -12.91 4.88
C HIS A 41 0.52 -11.62 4.15
N LYS A 42 -0.47 -10.98 3.54
CA LYS A 42 -0.27 -9.78 2.72
C LYS A 42 -1.49 -8.87 2.74
N LEU A 43 -1.28 -7.62 2.36
CA LEU A 43 -2.35 -6.66 2.12
C LEU A 43 -2.55 -6.54 0.62
N HIS A 44 -3.80 -6.47 0.20
CA HIS A 44 -4.16 -6.36 -1.22
C HIS A 44 -5.24 -5.30 -1.41
N LYS A 45 -5.07 -4.45 -2.42
CA LYS A 45 -6.10 -3.48 -2.80
C LYS A 45 -6.04 -3.24 -4.31
N ARG A 46 -7.22 -3.19 -4.93
CA ARG A 46 -7.39 -2.83 -6.33
C ARG A 46 -7.90 -1.40 -6.44
N PHE A 47 -7.28 -0.64 -7.33
CA PHE A 47 -7.71 0.71 -7.70
C PHE A 47 -8.14 0.70 -9.15
N SER A 48 -9.23 1.41 -9.45
CA SER A 48 -9.77 1.53 -10.81
C SER A 48 -9.70 2.98 -11.27
N PHE A 49 -9.36 3.17 -12.55
CA PHE A 49 -9.15 4.49 -13.12
C PHE A 49 -9.97 4.64 -14.40
N LYS A 50 -10.05 5.87 -14.90
CA LYS A 50 -10.79 6.19 -16.12
C LYS A 50 -10.17 5.52 -17.35
N ASN A 51 -8.83 5.46 -17.40
CA ASN A 51 -8.09 4.92 -18.53
C ASN A 51 -6.68 4.52 -18.10
N PHE A 52 -5.93 3.97 -19.04
CA PHE A 52 -4.56 3.53 -18.78
C PHE A 52 -3.62 4.66 -18.35
N LYS A 53 -3.73 5.81 -19.00
CA LYS A 53 -2.88 6.96 -18.68
C LYS A 53 -3.05 7.40 -17.22
N GLU A 54 -4.31 7.47 -16.76
CA GLU A 54 -4.61 7.84 -15.39
C GLU A 54 -4.08 6.78 -14.39
N ALA A 55 -4.20 5.50 -14.74
CA ALA A 55 -3.66 4.42 -13.94
C ALA A 55 -2.14 4.57 -13.80
N MET A 56 -1.43 4.86 -14.89
CA MET A 56 0.02 5.00 -14.89
C MET A 56 0.50 6.22 -14.11
N ILE A 57 -0.25 7.31 -14.11
CA ILE A 57 0.08 8.48 -13.29
C ILE A 57 0.09 8.08 -11.82
N PHE A 58 -0.92 7.34 -11.39
CA PHE A 58 -0.98 6.86 -10.00
C PHE A 58 0.13 5.85 -9.69
N VAL A 59 0.38 4.90 -10.58
CA VAL A 59 1.46 3.91 -10.42
C VAL A 59 2.80 4.60 -10.26
N ASN A 60 3.08 5.61 -11.07
CA ASN A 60 4.36 6.34 -10.97
C ASN A 60 4.48 7.09 -9.65
N ALA A 61 3.39 7.67 -9.14
CA ALA A 61 3.40 8.33 -7.84
C ALA A 61 3.67 7.33 -6.71
N VAL A 62 3.07 6.14 -6.78
CA VAL A 62 3.33 5.07 -5.81
C VAL A 62 4.77 4.56 -5.92
N ALA A 63 5.29 4.46 -7.14
CA ALA A 63 6.69 4.07 -7.35
C ALA A 63 7.65 5.04 -6.67
N ASP A 64 7.42 6.34 -6.80
CA ASP A 64 8.23 7.35 -6.13
C ASP A 64 8.17 7.20 -4.60
N LEU A 65 6.98 6.97 -4.08
CA LEU A 65 6.79 6.70 -2.65
C LEU A 65 7.56 5.45 -2.21
N ALA A 66 7.49 4.38 -2.98
CA ALA A 66 8.16 3.12 -2.66
C ALA A 66 9.68 3.31 -2.61
N GLU A 67 10.24 4.09 -3.54
CA GLU A 67 11.67 4.41 -3.55
C GLU A 67 12.06 5.27 -2.36
N GLU A 68 11.24 6.24 -2.01
CA GLU A 68 11.47 7.12 -0.86
C GLU A 68 11.45 6.33 0.46
N GLU A 69 10.48 5.43 0.62
CA GLU A 69 10.33 4.64 1.84
C GLU A 69 11.21 3.38 1.88
N GLY A 70 11.77 2.98 0.75
CA GLY A 70 12.57 1.76 0.69
C GLY A 70 11.78 0.49 0.91
N HIS A 71 10.48 0.50 0.60
CA HIS A 71 9.59 -0.64 0.76
C HIS A 71 8.65 -0.71 -0.45
N HIS A 72 8.73 -1.79 -1.20
CA HIS A 72 8.16 -1.88 -2.53
C HIS A 72 6.97 -2.83 -2.59
N PRO A 73 5.80 -2.36 -3.06
CA PRO A 73 4.67 -3.26 -3.32
C PRO A 73 4.90 -4.07 -4.59
N ASP A 74 4.23 -5.21 -4.70
CA ASP A 74 4.04 -5.84 -5.99
C ASP A 74 2.91 -5.10 -6.70
N ILE A 75 3.09 -4.79 -7.97
CA ILE A 75 2.14 -4.00 -8.75
C ILE A 75 1.72 -4.79 -9.98
N CYS A 76 0.42 -4.98 -10.15
CA CYS A 76 -0.13 -5.63 -11.33
C CYS A 76 -1.06 -4.65 -12.04
N ILE A 77 -0.75 -4.35 -13.29
CA ILE A 77 -1.48 -3.37 -14.09
C ILE A 77 -2.27 -4.10 -15.16
N SER A 78 -3.59 -3.90 -15.19
CA SER A 78 -4.49 -4.46 -16.18
C SER A 78 -5.31 -3.31 -16.77
N TYR A 79 -4.81 -2.70 -17.85
CA TYR A 79 -5.38 -1.54 -18.51
C TYR A 79 -5.65 -0.39 -17.52
N SER A 80 -6.89 -0.24 -17.05
CA SER A 80 -7.30 0.84 -16.15
C SER A 80 -7.41 0.41 -14.68
N GLU A 81 -7.05 -0.84 -14.38
CA GLU A 81 -7.09 -1.37 -13.01
C GLU A 81 -5.70 -1.69 -12.53
N VAL A 82 -5.41 -1.39 -11.27
CA VAL A 82 -4.09 -1.64 -10.67
C VAL A 82 -4.30 -2.34 -9.34
N ASP A 83 -3.62 -3.49 -9.18
CA ASP A 83 -3.59 -4.22 -7.92
C ASP A 83 -2.26 -3.97 -7.23
N PHE A 84 -2.31 -3.61 -5.96
CA PHE A 84 -1.13 -3.50 -5.10
C PHE A 84 -1.16 -4.62 -4.07
N ILE A 85 -0.05 -5.28 -3.91
CA ILE A 85 0.15 -6.33 -2.90
C ILE A 85 1.33 -5.92 -2.05
N LEU A 86 1.13 -5.88 -0.73
CA LEU A 86 2.15 -5.48 0.22
C LEU A 86 2.44 -6.61 1.20
N PHE A 87 3.69 -6.99 1.30
CA PHE A 87 4.22 -7.83 2.36
C PHE A 87 5.73 -7.61 2.48
N THR A 88 6.31 -8.01 3.59
CA THR A 88 7.74 -7.83 3.82
C THR A 88 8.47 -9.11 3.48
N HIS A 89 9.12 -9.14 2.32
CA HIS A 89 9.77 -10.33 1.77
C HIS A 89 10.81 -10.92 2.73
N ALA A 90 11.60 -10.07 3.38
CA ALA A 90 12.70 -10.52 4.26
C ALA A 90 12.22 -11.36 5.44
N ILE A 91 10.98 -11.19 5.88
CA ILE A 91 10.44 -11.91 7.04
C ILE A 91 9.27 -12.84 6.70
N GLY A 92 8.88 -12.88 5.42
CA GLY A 92 7.82 -13.79 4.96
C GLY A 92 6.44 -13.48 5.52
N GLY A 93 6.10 -12.23 5.73
CA GLY A 93 4.81 -11.82 6.29
C GLY A 93 4.69 -10.32 6.40
N LEU A 94 3.77 -9.86 7.26
CA LEU A 94 3.49 -8.45 7.43
C LEU A 94 4.31 -7.82 8.55
N SER A 95 4.66 -6.56 8.37
CA SER A 95 5.29 -5.71 9.35
C SER A 95 4.59 -4.36 9.35
N VAL A 96 4.97 -3.45 10.24
CA VAL A 96 4.43 -2.09 10.25
C VAL A 96 4.66 -1.38 8.92
N ASN A 97 5.75 -1.71 8.20
CA ASN A 97 6.06 -1.09 6.90
C ASN A 97 4.93 -1.25 5.89
N ASP A 98 4.29 -2.43 5.86
CA ASP A 98 3.21 -2.70 4.91
C ASP A 98 2.00 -1.81 5.19
N PHE A 99 1.68 -1.62 6.46
CA PHE A 99 0.56 -0.76 6.86
C PHE A 99 0.87 0.73 6.64
N ILE A 100 2.12 1.13 6.84
CA ILE A 100 2.57 2.50 6.52
C ILE A 100 2.39 2.77 5.03
N MET A 101 2.84 1.84 4.18
CA MET A 101 2.70 1.97 2.73
C MET A 101 1.24 2.00 2.30
N ALA A 102 0.41 1.12 2.86
CA ALA A 102 -1.03 1.09 2.56
C ALA A 102 -1.69 2.45 2.86
N ALA A 103 -1.42 3.02 4.02
CA ALA A 103 -1.97 4.31 4.41
C ALA A 103 -1.49 5.44 3.48
N LYS A 104 -0.21 5.44 3.12
CA LYS A 104 0.37 6.47 2.26
C LYS A 104 -0.11 6.36 0.80
N ILE A 105 -0.31 5.14 0.31
CA ILE A 105 -0.91 4.92 -1.02
C ILE A 105 -2.34 5.48 -1.04
N ASP A 106 -3.13 5.20 -0.02
CA ASP A 106 -4.49 5.73 0.10
C ASP A 106 -4.49 7.26 0.14
N ARG A 107 -3.52 7.87 0.81
CA ARG A 107 -3.39 9.33 0.85
C ARG A 107 -3.12 9.91 -0.54
N ILE A 108 -2.25 9.28 -1.32
CA ILE A 108 -1.96 9.70 -2.71
C ILE A 108 -3.25 9.69 -3.52
N MET A 109 -4.03 8.62 -3.42
CA MET A 109 -5.31 8.51 -4.16
C MET A 109 -6.30 9.58 -3.73
N LYS A 110 -6.40 9.84 -2.44
CA LYS A 110 -7.30 10.85 -1.88
C LYS A 110 -6.94 12.26 -2.36
N GLU A 111 -5.66 12.60 -2.33
CA GLU A 111 -5.16 13.89 -2.81
C GLU A 111 -5.39 14.04 -4.32
N ARG A 112 -5.16 13.00 -5.09
CA ARG A 112 -5.40 12.97 -6.52
C ARG A 112 -6.88 13.22 -6.85
N ASN A 113 -7.79 12.54 -6.17
CA ASN A 113 -9.23 12.71 -6.38
C ASN A 113 -9.67 14.14 -6.04
N LYS A 114 -9.14 14.71 -4.98
CA LYS A 114 -9.40 16.09 -4.59
C LYS A 114 -8.93 17.07 -5.66
N TYR A 115 -7.74 16.88 -6.20
CA TYR A 115 -7.19 17.70 -7.26
C TYR A 115 -8.05 17.63 -8.53
N GLN A 116 -8.48 16.45 -8.93
CA GLN A 116 -9.34 16.27 -10.11
C GLN A 116 -10.70 16.95 -9.94
N GLN A 117 -11.30 16.87 -8.76
CA GLN A 117 -12.54 17.57 -8.47
C GLN A 117 -12.38 19.09 -8.62
N THR A 118 -11.26 19.63 -8.18
CA THR A 118 -10.95 21.05 -8.32
C THR A 118 -10.80 21.45 -9.79
N MET A 119 -10.22 20.57 -10.62
CA MET A 119 -10.00 20.84 -12.04
C MET A 119 -11.27 20.79 -12.89
N ILE A 120 -12.30 20.10 -12.43
CA ILE A 120 -13.57 19.97 -13.14
C ILE A 120 -14.45 21.22 -12.97
N VAL A 121 -14.22 21.98 -11.94
CA VAL A 121 -14.91 23.24 -11.68
C VAL A 121 -14.26 24.37 -12.50
#